data_680909016a3fd204dc710eaa8c8e59b1
#
_entry.id   680909016a3fd204dc710eaa8c8e59b1
#
_cell.length_a   1.000
_cell.length_b   1.000
_cell.length_c   1.000
_cell.angle_alpha   90.00
_cell.angle_beta   90.00
_cell.angle_gamma   90.00
#
_symmetry.space_group_name_H-M   'P 1'
#
loop_
_entity.id
_entity.type
_entity.pdbx_description
1 polymer ?
#
loop_
_entity_poly.entity_id
_entity_poly.type
_entity_poly.pdbx_seq_one_letter_code
_entity_poly.pdbx_strand_id
1 'polypeptide(L)'
;MFQRCISKVICGGAVKISTNNRIVSIVDDELDITELFREAICDSIDGISVVTFNDPVIALEHIADNKKDYALVISDFRMPGINGLELLKRIKGSSPNVRTILMSSFDFEFDELYRTYSDAGIIDSSIEKPVTIAALCQRVRDEFQVYQLASYVK
;
A
#
# COMPACT_ATOMS: atom_id res chain seq x y z
N MET A 1 6.47 23.10 12.90
CA MET A 1 7.53 22.41 12.14
C MET A 1 6.90 21.40 11.19
N PHE A 2 7.23 21.51 9.95
CA PHE A 2 6.64 20.67 8.91
C PHE A 2 7.37 19.36 8.83
N GLN A 3 6.71 18.27 9.12
CA GLN A 3 7.25 16.96 8.85
C GLN A 3 6.99 16.64 7.40
N ARG A 4 8.03 16.65 6.61
CA ARG A 4 7.91 16.39 5.18
C ARG A 4 7.70 14.90 4.96
N CYS A 5 6.72 14.60 4.15
CA CYS A 5 6.57 13.27 3.60
C CYS A 5 7.81 12.96 2.74
N ILE A 6 8.63 12.04 3.20
CA ILE A 6 9.79 11.61 2.43
C ILE A 6 9.28 10.63 1.38
N SER A 7 9.18 11.10 0.16
CA SER A 7 8.81 10.26 -0.95
C SER A 7 10.05 9.83 -1.70
N LYS A 8 10.17 8.54 -1.93
CA LYS A 8 11.21 8.01 -2.80
C LYS A 8 10.59 7.08 -3.83
N VAL A 9 10.90 7.34 -5.07
CA VAL A 9 10.68 6.38 -6.14
C VAL A 9 11.86 5.43 -6.12
N ILE A 10 11.61 4.16 -5.88
CA ILE A 10 12.66 3.15 -5.90
C ILE A 10 12.64 2.47 -7.25
N CYS A 11 13.60 2.85 -8.07
CA CYS A 11 13.89 2.19 -9.34
C CYS A 11 15.12 1.30 -9.14
N GLY A 12 14.95 0.15 -8.51
CA GLY A 12 16.01 -0.84 -8.35
C GLY A 12 17.21 -0.36 -7.52
N GLY A 13 17.29 -0.76 -6.29
CA GLY A 13 18.42 -0.46 -5.40
C GLY A 13 18.00 -0.49 -3.93
N ALA A 14 18.91 -0.90 -3.05
CA ALA A 14 18.64 -0.92 -1.63
C ALA A 14 18.67 0.51 -1.07
N VAL A 15 17.53 1.05 -0.70
CA VAL A 15 17.45 2.31 0.04
C VAL A 15 17.06 1.98 1.48
N LYS A 16 17.95 2.30 2.41
CA LYS A 16 17.60 2.24 3.83
C LYS A 16 16.78 3.46 4.18
N ILE A 17 15.52 3.25 4.53
CA ILE A 17 14.65 4.29 5.03
C ILE A 17 14.51 4.04 6.53
N SER A 18 15.04 4.96 7.32
CA SER A 18 14.84 4.92 8.76
C SER A 18 13.55 5.67 9.10
N THR A 19 12.48 4.92 9.24
CA THR A 19 11.19 5.46 9.67
C THR A 19 10.59 4.48 10.67
N ASN A 20 10.02 4.99 11.73
CA ASN A 20 9.46 4.20 12.82
C ASN A 20 8.15 3.52 12.42
N ASN A 21 8.20 2.51 11.54
CA ASN A 21 7.02 1.73 11.11
C ASN A 21 5.92 2.61 10.48
N ARG A 22 6.31 3.59 9.66
CA ARG A 22 5.37 4.58 9.11
C ARG A 22 5.47 4.73 7.60
N ILE A 23 5.86 3.66 6.92
CA ILE A 23 5.92 3.67 5.46
C ILE A 23 4.60 3.18 4.89
N VAL A 24 4.06 3.97 3.99
CA VAL A 24 2.93 3.62 3.13
C VAL A 24 3.47 3.38 1.73
N SER A 25 3.21 2.21 1.17
CA SER A 25 3.61 1.88 -0.19
C SER A 25 2.44 1.99 -1.15
N ILE A 26 2.71 2.49 -2.35
CA ILE A 26 1.76 2.50 -3.47
C ILE A 26 2.38 1.72 -4.61
N VAL A 27 1.68 0.70 -5.08
CA VAL A 27 2.13 -0.15 -6.19
C VAL A 27 1.12 -0.06 -7.32
N ASP A 28 1.55 0.50 -8.44
CA ASP A 28 0.76 0.63 -9.67
C ASP A 28 1.72 0.77 -10.83
N ASP A 29 1.47 0.10 -11.94
CA ASP A 29 2.35 0.14 -13.12
C ASP A 29 2.30 1.48 -13.86
N GLU A 30 1.34 2.34 -13.53
CA GLU A 30 1.23 3.68 -14.10
C GLU A 30 1.95 4.72 -13.23
N LEU A 31 3.06 5.26 -13.74
CA LEU A 31 3.90 6.23 -13.03
C LEU A 31 3.11 7.49 -12.62
N ASP A 32 2.28 8.02 -13.50
CA ASP A 32 1.50 9.24 -13.23
C ASP A 32 0.54 9.04 -12.06
N ILE A 33 -0.04 7.84 -11.93
CA ILE A 33 -0.96 7.51 -10.84
C ILE A 33 -0.22 7.42 -9.52
N THR A 34 0.91 6.74 -9.47
CA THR A 34 1.69 6.62 -8.24
C THR A 34 2.20 7.97 -7.75
N GLU A 35 2.63 8.84 -8.64
CA GLU A 35 3.07 10.19 -8.29
C GLU A 35 1.92 11.05 -7.77
N LEU A 36 0.77 11.02 -8.44
CA LEU A 36 -0.41 11.76 -8.01
C LEU A 36 -0.86 11.33 -6.60
N PHE A 37 -0.95 10.04 -6.38
CA PHE A 37 -1.37 9.50 -5.09
C PHE A 37 -0.36 9.78 -3.99
N ARG A 38 0.92 9.67 -4.30
CA ARG A 38 1.99 10.02 -3.37
C ARG A 38 1.87 11.48 -2.90
N GLU A 39 1.75 12.41 -3.83
CA GLU A 39 1.59 13.83 -3.50
C GLU A 39 0.35 14.08 -2.64
N ALA A 40 -0.77 13.47 -3.02
CA ALA A 40 -2.02 13.63 -2.29
C ALA A 40 -1.92 13.13 -0.84
N ILE A 41 -1.32 11.97 -0.63
CA ILE A 41 -1.15 11.39 0.71
C ILE A 41 -0.15 12.22 1.51
N CYS A 42 0.96 12.63 0.91
CA CYS A 42 1.96 13.46 1.56
C CYS A 42 1.40 14.82 2.01
N ASP A 43 0.54 15.43 1.21
CA ASP A 43 -0.07 16.71 1.54
C ASP A 43 -1.15 16.59 2.62
N SER A 44 -1.76 15.43 2.75
CA SER A 44 -2.93 15.22 3.61
C SER A 44 -2.61 14.59 4.95
N ILE A 45 -1.52 13.86 5.07
CA ILE A 45 -1.20 13.08 6.27
C ILE A 45 0.23 13.36 6.70
N ASP A 46 0.38 13.83 7.93
CA ASP A 46 1.69 14.10 8.52
C ASP A 46 2.29 12.84 9.17
N GLY A 47 3.61 12.83 9.24
CA GLY A 47 4.34 11.82 10.00
C GLY A 47 4.48 10.46 9.33
N ILE A 48 4.19 10.36 8.03
CA ILE A 48 4.36 9.13 7.25
C ILE A 48 5.36 9.36 6.12
N SER A 49 5.93 8.27 5.63
CA SER A 49 6.73 8.25 4.41
C SER A 49 5.98 7.45 3.35
N VAL A 50 5.95 7.95 2.12
CA VAL A 50 5.32 7.26 1.00
C VAL A 50 6.38 6.79 0.03
N VAL A 51 6.35 5.50 -0.29
CA VAL A 51 7.25 4.87 -1.26
C VAL A 51 6.41 4.31 -2.40
N THR A 52 6.77 4.63 -3.62
CA THR A 52 6.02 4.19 -4.80
C THR A 52 6.80 3.18 -5.61
N PHE A 53 6.09 2.22 -6.17
CA PHE A 53 6.64 1.20 -7.05
C PHE A 53 5.79 1.08 -8.30
N ASN A 54 6.45 1.00 -9.46
CA ASN A 54 5.76 0.75 -10.74
C ASN A 54 5.99 -0.69 -11.23
N ASP A 55 6.73 -1.49 -10.48
CA ASP A 55 6.95 -2.91 -10.72
C ASP A 55 6.63 -3.69 -9.44
N PRO A 56 5.67 -4.62 -9.48
CA PRO A 56 5.26 -5.37 -8.29
C PRO A 56 6.35 -6.31 -7.76
N VAL A 57 7.25 -6.80 -8.59
CA VAL A 57 8.35 -7.66 -8.15
C VAL A 57 9.35 -6.87 -7.30
N ILE A 58 9.69 -5.65 -7.74
CA ILE A 58 10.56 -4.75 -6.99
C ILE A 58 9.90 -4.36 -5.66
N ALA A 59 8.60 -4.09 -5.68
CA ALA A 59 7.83 -3.79 -4.48
C ALA A 59 7.92 -4.94 -3.47
N LEU A 60 7.68 -6.16 -3.93
CA LEU A 60 7.71 -7.33 -3.07
C LEU A 60 9.08 -7.53 -2.41
N GLU A 61 10.15 -7.43 -3.18
CA GLU A 61 11.53 -7.57 -2.67
C GLU A 61 11.85 -6.51 -1.62
N HIS A 62 11.54 -5.25 -1.92
CA HIS A 62 11.84 -4.14 -1.01
C HIS A 62 11.03 -4.23 0.29
N ILE A 63 9.75 -4.58 0.20
CA ILE A 63 8.88 -4.71 1.38
C ILE A 63 9.33 -5.90 2.22
N ALA A 64 9.71 -7.02 1.62
CA ALA A 64 10.22 -8.19 2.33
C ALA A 64 11.50 -7.88 3.11
N ASP A 65 12.41 -7.09 2.52
CA ASP A 65 13.67 -6.70 3.15
C ASP A 65 13.49 -5.64 4.25
N ASN A 66 12.37 -4.92 4.25
CA ASN A 66 12.10 -3.81 5.18
C ASN A 66 10.74 -3.98 5.88
N LYS A 67 10.30 -5.19 6.09
CA LYS A 67 8.94 -5.51 6.55
C LYS A 67 8.53 -4.85 7.87
N LYS A 68 9.47 -4.54 8.74
CA LYS A 68 9.18 -3.87 10.02
C LYS A 68 8.83 -2.40 9.87
N ASP A 69 9.20 -1.79 8.75
CA ASP A 69 9.02 -0.37 8.51
C ASP A 69 7.70 -0.04 7.79
N TYR A 70 7.08 -1.04 7.16
CA TYR A 70 5.86 -0.86 6.38
C TYR A 70 4.61 -1.01 7.23
N ALA A 71 3.77 0.02 7.22
CA ALA A 71 2.47 0.02 7.88
C ALA A 71 1.34 -0.37 6.94
N LEU A 72 1.43 0.05 5.69
CA LEU A 72 0.34 -0.05 4.73
C LEU A 72 0.88 -0.25 3.32
N VAL A 73 0.24 -1.13 2.56
CA VAL A 73 0.50 -1.33 1.13
C VAL A 73 -0.80 -1.14 0.36
N ILE A 74 -0.77 -0.24 -0.61
CA ILE A 74 -1.86 0.02 -1.54
C ILE A 74 -1.43 -0.51 -2.90
N SER A 75 -2.22 -1.39 -3.49
CA SER A 75 -1.90 -1.96 -4.80
C SER A 75 -3.06 -1.87 -5.76
N ASP A 76 -2.74 -1.54 -7.01
CA ASP A 76 -3.65 -1.77 -8.13
C ASP A 76 -3.84 -3.28 -8.34
N PHE A 77 -5.01 -3.68 -8.83
CA PHE A 77 -5.30 -5.08 -9.11
C PHE A 77 -4.58 -5.58 -10.36
N ARG A 78 -4.75 -4.86 -11.47
CA ARG A 78 -4.23 -5.29 -12.78
C ARG A 78 -2.88 -4.68 -13.07
N MET A 79 -1.84 -5.50 -12.99
CA MET A 79 -0.47 -5.12 -13.30
C MET A 79 0.20 -6.23 -14.11
N PRO A 80 1.15 -5.89 -15.01
CA PRO A 80 1.95 -6.91 -15.68
C PRO A 80 2.76 -7.75 -14.70
N GLY A 81 2.86 -9.02 -14.96
CA GLY A 81 3.59 -9.96 -14.09
C GLY A 81 2.74 -10.46 -12.95
N ILE A 82 2.87 -9.90 -11.76
CA ILE A 82 2.09 -10.26 -10.59
C ILE A 82 0.91 -9.29 -10.45
N ASN A 83 -0.31 -9.80 -10.32
CA ASN A 83 -1.46 -8.95 -10.04
C ASN A 83 -1.49 -8.51 -8.56
N GLY A 84 -2.33 -7.54 -8.25
CA GLY A 84 -2.42 -6.98 -6.89
C GLY A 84 -2.82 -7.99 -5.83
N LEU A 85 -3.67 -8.95 -6.13
CA LEU A 85 -4.08 -9.98 -5.17
C LEU A 85 -2.91 -10.89 -4.79
N GLU A 86 -2.15 -11.34 -5.78
CA GLU A 86 -0.98 -12.18 -5.53
C GLU A 86 0.10 -11.41 -4.78
N LEU A 87 0.31 -10.13 -5.14
CA LEU A 87 1.25 -9.27 -4.43
C LEU A 87 0.89 -9.15 -2.95
N LEU A 88 -0.36 -8.79 -2.65
CA LEU A 88 -0.82 -8.61 -1.27
C LEU A 88 -0.79 -9.91 -0.48
N LYS A 89 -1.10 -11.03 -1.13
CA LYS A 89 -1.00 -12.36 -0.51
C LYS A 89 0.44 -12.66 -0.07
N ARG A 90 1.40 -12.42 -0.94
CA ARG A 90 2.82 -12.64 -0.62
C ARG A 90 3.32 -11.70 0.47
N ILE A 91 2.89 -10.44 0.43
CA ILE A 91 3.23 -9.45 1.46
C ILE A 91 2.68 -9.88 2.82
N LYS A 92 1.41 -10.26 2.89
CA LYS A 92 0.80 -10.74 4.15
C LYS A 92 1.47 -12.01 4.68
N GLY A 93 1.93 -12.87 3.79
CA GLY A 93 2.65 -14.08 4.17
C GLY A 93 3.96 -13.81 4.91
N SER A 94 4.67 -12.74 4.52
CA SER A 94 5.92 -12.35 5.17
C SER A 94 5.75 -11.27 6.24
N SER A 95 4.68 -10.50 6.19
CA SER A 95 4.42 -9.35 7.07
C SER A 95 2.94 -9.30 7.45
N PRO A 96 2.48 -10.19 8.34
CA PRO A 96 1.05 -10.32 8.64
C PRO A 96 0.39 -9.05 9.23
N ASN A 97 1.19 -8.19 9.84
CA ASN A 97 0.69 -6.98 10.49
C ASN A 97 0.54 -5.78 9.54
N VAL A 98 1.10 -5.86 8.35
CA VAL A 98 0.96 -4.80 7.34
C VAL A 98 -0.50 -4.73 6.88
N ARG A 99 -1.07 -3.53 6.86
CA ARG A 99 -2.42 -3.33 6.34
C ARG A 99 -2.37 -3.28 4.81
N THR A 100 -3.42 -3.74 4.17
CA THR A 100 -3.48 -3.82 2.71
C THR A 100 -4.75 -3.19 2.16
N ILE A 101 -4.58 -2.42 1.09
CA ILE A 101 -5.67 -1.82 0.33
C ILE A 101 -5.54 -2.26 -1.12
N LEU A 102 -6.61 -2.76 -1.70
CA LEU A 102 -6.67 -3.10 -3.11
C LEU A 102 -7.48 -2.04 -3.87
N MET A 103 -6.94 -1.54 -4.96
CA MET A 103 -7.65 -0.65 -5.89
C MET A 103 -8.08 -1.46 -7.12
N SER A 104 -9.34 -1.41 -7.48
CA SER A 104 -9.84 -2.18 -8.61
C SER A 104 -11.06 -1.57 -9.26
N SER A 105 -11.25 -1.87 -10.53
CA SER A 105 -12.53 -1.64 -11.19
C SER A 105 -13.54 -2.68 -10.72
N PHE A 106 -14.80 -2.31 -10.68
CA PHE A 106 -15.86 -3.26 -10.39
C PHE A 106 -15.96 -4.28 -11.54
N ASP A 107 -15.81 -5.58 -11.19
CA ASP A 107 -15.88 -6.69 -12.13
C ASP A 107 -16.47 -7.90 -11.39
N PHE A 108 -17.40 -8.61 -12.00
CA PHE A 108 -18.07 -9.77 -11.40
C PHE A 108 -17.11 -10.92 -11.10
N GLU A 109 -16.13 -11.16 -11.94
CA GLU A 109 -15.09 -12.17 -11.69
C GLU A 109 -14.23 -11.80 -10.48
N PHE A 110 -14.04 -10.52 -10.30
CA PHE A 110 -13.29 -9.98 -9.18
C PHE A 110 -14.03 -10.16 -7.86
N ASP A 111 -15.35 -10.06 -7.84
CA ASP A 111 -16.13 -10.08 -6.61
C ASP A 111 -15.96 -11.39 -5.82
N GLU A 112 -15.94 -12.53 -6.48
CA GLU A 112 -15.71 -13.84 -5.84
C GLU A 112 -14.28 -13.97 -5.31
N LEU A 113 -13.29 -13.60 -6.11
CA LEU A 113 -11.89 -13.57 -5.70
C LEU A 113 -11.66 -12.60 -4.54
N TYR A 114 -12.27 -11.43 -4.63
CA TYR A 114 -12.20 -10.43 -3.57
C TYR A 114 -12.70 -10.99 -2.24
N ARG A 115 -13.85 -11.65 -2.24
CA ARG A 115 -14.40 -12.27 -1.03
C ARG A 115 -13.45 -13.30 -0.44
N THR A 116 -12.92 -14.17 -1.28
CA THR A 116 -11.99 -15.21 -0.84
C THR A 116 -10.77 -14.63 -0.15
N TYR A 117 -10.16 -13.61 -0.75
CA TYR A 117 -8.96 -12.97 -0.18
C TYR A 117 -9.28 -12.06 1.00
N SER A 118 -10.44 -11.42 1.00
CA SER A 118 -10.90 -10.62 2.12
C SER A 118 -11.19 -11.49 3.34
N ASP A 119 -11.89 -12.61 3.14
CA ASP A 119 -12.20 -13.57 4.22
C ASP A 119 -10.93 -14.23 4.78
N ALA A 120 -9.93 -14.40 3.94
CA ALA A 120 -8.62 -14.93 4.36
C ALA A 120 -7.74 -13.88 5.06
N GLY A 121 -8.18 -12.63 5.16
CA GLY A 121 -7.42 -11.55 5.80
C GLY A 121 -6.28 -10.99 4.95
N ILE A 122 -6.26 -11.27 3.65
CA ILE A 122 -5.23 -10.78 2.72
C ILE A 122 -5.51 -9.33 2.28
N ILE A 123 -6.78 -9.00 2.10
CA ILE A 123 -7.24 -7.65 1.77
C ILE A 123 -7.95 -7.07 2.98
N ASP A 124 -7.42 -6.00 3.54
CA ASP A 124 -8.05 -5.32 4.68
C ASP A 124 -9.14 -4.37 4.24
N SER A 125 -8.94 -3.68 3.12
CA SER A 125 -9.98 -2.87 2.49
C SER A 125 -9.73 -2.67 1.01
N SER A 126 -10.71 -2.12 0.31
CA SER A 126 -10.62 -1.85 -1.12
C SER A 126 -11.15 -0.47 -1.48
N ILE A 127 -10.67 0.05 -2.59
CA ILE A 127 -11.16 1.28 -3.18
C ILE A 127 -11.56 0.97 -4.63
N GLU A 128 -12.80 1.29 -4.98
CA GLU A 128 -13.29 1.11 -6.33
C GLU A 128 -12.80 2.25 -7.24
N LYS A 129 -12.37 1.89 -8.44
CA LYS A 129 -12.02 2.87 -9.46
C LYS A 129 -13.28 3.49 -10.11
N PRO A 130 -13.28 4.77 -10.46
CA PRO A 130 -12.17 5.72 -10.38
C PRO A 130 -11.89 6.17 -8.94
N VAL A 131 -10.61 6.17 -8.56
CA VAL A 131 -10.18 6.53 -7.21
C VAL A 131 -10.13 8.06 -7.08
N THR A 132 -10.91 8.61 -6.17
CA THR A 132 -10.81 10.04 -5.84
C THR A 132 -9.73 10.28 -4.78
N ILE A 133 -9.14 11.45 -4.82
CA ILE A 133 -8.13 11.84 -3.82
C ILE A 133 -8.70 11.79 -2.40
N ALA A 134 -9.92 12.29 -2.23
CA ALA A 134 -10.59 12.29 -0.92
C ALA A 134 -10.79 10.86 -0.38
N ALA A 135 -11.27 9.95 -1.24
CA ALA A 135 -11.49 8.55 -0.85
C ALA A 135 -10.17 7.84 -0.52
N LEU A 136 -9.14 8.07 -1.32
CA LEU A 136 -7.81 7.51 -1.09
C LEU A 136 -7.25 7.96 0.26
N CYS A 137 -7.21 9.24 0.50
CA CYS A 137 -6.66 9.80 1.74
C CYS A 137 -7.44 9.36 2.98
N GLN A 138 -8.77 9.30 2.88
CA GLN A 138 -9.60 8.80 3.99
C GLN A 138 -9.32 7.33 4.29
N ARG A 139 -9.21 6.51 3.26
CA ARG A 139 -8.91 5.08 3.43
C ARG A 139 -7.52 4.87 4.05
N VAL A 140 -6.54 5.64 3.61
CA VAL A 140 -5.18 5.58 4.18
C VAL A 140 -5.20 5.95 5.66
N ARG A 141 -5.91 7.02 6.03
CA ARG A 141 -6.05 7.41 7.45
C ARG A 141 -6.69 6.31 8.28
N ASP A 142 -7.78 5.72 7.79
CA ASP A 142 -8.50 4.68 8.50
C ASP A 142 -7.63 3.44 8.73
N GLU A 143 -6.96 2.96 7.70
CA GLU A 143 -6.10 1.78 7.78
C GLU A 143 -4.84 2.04 8.62
N PHE A 144 -4.27 3.21 8.51
CA PHE A 144 -3.11 3.58 9.32
C PHE A 144 -3.47 3.67 10.81
N GLN A 145 -4.66 4.18 11.13
CA GLN A 145 -5.17 4.21 12.49
C GLN A 145 -5.34 2.80 13.06
N VAL A 146 -5.91 1.88 12.29
CA VAL A 146 -6.05 0.46 12.69
C VAL A 146 -4.66 -0.15 12.94
N TYR A 147 -3.72 0.11 12.06
CA TYR A 147 -2.34 -0.36 12.23
C TYR A 147 -1.71 0.16 13.53
N GLN A 148 -1.87 1.44 13.82
CA GLN A 148 -1.33 2.03 15.05
C GLN A 148 -1.97 1.44 16.31
N LEU A 149 -3.30 1.28 16.32
CA LEU A 149 -4.01 0.69 17.44
C LEU A 149 -3.58 -0.75 17.70
N ALA A 150 -3.38 -1.54 16.67
CA ALA A 150 -2.88 -2.91 16.79
C ALA A 150 -1.48 -2.97 17.42
N SER A 151 -0.65 -1.96 17.20
CA SER A 151 0.69 -1.87 17.79
C SER A 151 0.69 -1.64 19.29
N TYR A 152 -0.38 -1.06 19.83
CA TYR A 152 -0.50 -0.82 21.29
C TYR A 152 -0.98 -2.03 22.07
N VAL A 153 -1.53 -3.03 21.41
CA VAL A 153 -2.16 -4.20 22.08
C VAL A 153 -1.16 -5.34 22.29
N LYS A 154 0.02 -5.20 21.78
CA LYS A 154 1.07 -6.22 21.91
C LYS A 154 1.79 -6.13 23.24
#